data_f81263f93ba398db0ab736cd2d79f5d8
#
_entry.id   f81263f93ba398db0ab736cd2d79f5d8
#
_cell.length_a   1.000
_cell.length_b   1.000
_cell.length_c   1.000
_cell.angle_alpha   90.00
_cell.angle_beta   90.00
_cell.angle_gamma   90.00
#
_symmetry.space_group_name_H-M   'P 1'
#
loop_
_entity.id
_entity.type
_entity.pdbx_description
1 polymer ?
#
loop_
_entity_poly.entity_id
_entity_poly.type
_entity_poly.pdbx_seq_one_letter_code
_entity_poly.pdbx_strand_id
1 'polypeptide(L)'
;MSQETYVLKAEARERVGKGSSRELRRNGFIPAVIYGDKQTPLSIVLNTNEVTKRIHAGGFMTTVASIELDGKKISVLPKDYQLDPVRDFTMHVDFLRVSANTEVNVEVPVHFVNEDKSAIKQGGVLNIVRHTVEFHCPANAIPEFITVDLDGAKIGDSLHISAVKLPKGVRPVITDRDFTIATIVAPAAGVADEEEAAAAEASTEE
;
A
#
# COMPACT_ATOMS: atom_id res chain seq x y z
N MET A 1 -12.32 13.28 -8.25
CA MET A 1 -12.82 11.93 -8.52
C MET A 1 -13.56 11.47 -7.29
N SER A 2 -14.79 10.98 -7.42
CA SER A 2 -15.59 10.52 -6.29
C SER A 2 -14.96 9.21 -5.79
N GLN A 3 -14.49 9.19 -4.55
CA GLN A 3 -14.02 7.93 -3.94
C GLN A 3 -15.18 6.96 -3.92
N GLU A 4 -15.02 5.82 -4.55
CA GLU A 4 -16.03 4.74 -4.50
C GLU A 4 -16.09 4.20 -3.08
N THR A 5 -17.06 4.68 -2.30
CA THR A 5 -17.31 4.16 -0.96
C THR A 5 -18.05 2.83 -1.11
N TYR A 6 -17.45 1.74 -0.67
CA TYR A 6 -18.10 0.44 -0.64
C TYR A 6 -18.75 0.17 0.72
N VAL A 7 -19.82 -0.62 0.71
CA VAL A 7 -20.56 -0.97 1.92
C VAL A 7 -20.27 -2.44 2.27
N LEU A 8 -19.88 -2.69 3.53
CA LEU A 8 -19.71 -4.02 4.08
C LEU A 8 -20.79 -4.27 5.14
N LYS A 9 -21.46 -5.40 5.05
CA LYS A 9 -22.41 -5.84 6.09
C LYS A 9 -21.66 -6.53 7.21
N ALA A 10 -21.91 -6.10 8.44
CA ALA A 10 -21.28 -6.62 9.63
C ALA A 10 -22.31 -7.01 10.67
N GLU A 11 -21.97 -7.97 11.51
CA GLU A 11 -22.72 -8.38 12.68
C GLU A 11 -21.91 -8.08 13.94
N ALA A 12 -22.58 -7.68 15.02
CA ALA A 12 -21.92 -7.45 16.30
C ALA A 12 -21.45 -8.78 16.90
N ARG A 13 -20.27 -8.77 17.50
CA ARG A 13 -19.66 -9.96 18.09
C ARG A 13 -19.56 -9.81 19.61
N GLU A 14 -20.28 -10.66 20.36
CA GLU A 14 -20.23 -10.68 21.82
C GLU A 14 -19.10 -11.58 22.37
N ARG A 15 -18.89 -12.77 21.73
CA ARG A 15 -17.88 -13.74 22.19
C ARG A 15 -16.52 -13.50 21.55
N VAL A 16 -15.56 -13.04 22.34
CA VAL A 16 -14.17 -12.83 21.94
C VAL A 16 -13.30 -13.97 22.45
N GLY A 17 -12.34 -14.43 21.65
CA GLY A 17 -11.37 -15.45 22.05
C GLY A 17 -10.93 -16.37 20.93
N LYS A 18 -9.88 -17.18 21.18
CA LYS A 18 -9.22 -18.05 20.20
C LYS A 18 -10.17 -19.11 19.59
N GLY A 19 -11.00 -19.75 20.42
CA GLY A 19 -11.95 -20.79 19.99
C GLY A 19 -13.02 -20.23 19.06
N SER A 20 -13.68 -19.15 19.49
CA SER A 20 -14.72 -18.44 18.71
C SER A 20 -14.18 -17.88 17.38
N SER A 21 -12.96 -17.31 17.36
CA SER A 21 -12.35 -16.83 16.11
C SER A 21 -12.06 -17.95 15.13
N ARG A 22 -11.65 -19.15 15.60
CA ARG A 22 -11.43 -20.31 14.74
C ARG A 22 -12.74 -20.88 14.17
N GLU A 23 -13.79 -20.87 14.98
CA GLU A 23 -15.13 -21.31 14.57
C GLU A 23 -15.69 -20.39 13.48
N LEU A 24 -15.61 -19.06 13.66
CA LEU A 24 -16.03 -18.07 12.66
C LEU A 24 -15.31 -18.30 11.32
N ARG A 25 -13.99 -18.48 11.32
CA ARG A 25 -13.21 -18.70 10.10
C ARG A 25 -13.59 -20.00 9.38
N ARG A 26 -13.95 -21.07 10.12
CA ARG A 26 -14.46 -22.31 9.52
C ARG A 26 -15.81 -22.13 8.82
N ASN A 27 -16.64 -21.22 9.35
CA ASN A 27 -17.96 -20.89 8.83
C ASN A 27 -17.93 -19.82 7.71
N GLY A 28 -16.73 -19.41 7.25
CA GLY A 28 -16.59 -18.41 6.18
C GLY A 28 -16.73 -16.96 6.64
N PHE A 29 -16.53 -16.71 7.92
CA PHE A 29 -16.54 -15.37 8.49
C PHE A 29 -15.19 -15.00 9.09
N ILE A 30 -14.88 -13.71 9.10
CA ILE A 30 -13.68 -13.16 9.72
C ILE A 30 -14.03 -12.25 10.89
N PRO A 31 -13.27 -12.34 11.99
CA PRO A 31 -13.34 -11.34 13.03
C PRO A 31 -12.67 -10.04 12.57
N ALA A 32 -13.26 -8.91 12.92
CA ALA A 32 -12.68 -7.60 12.71
C ALA A 32 -12.96 -6.69 13.90
N VAL A 33 -12.24 -5.60 14.00
CA VAL A 33 -12.38 -4.62 15.09
C VAL A 33 -12.48 -3.22 14.49
N ILE A 34 -13.44 -2.45 15.01
CA ILE A 34 -13.58 -1.02 14.69
C ILE A 34 -13.17 -0.23 15.92
N TYR A 35 -12.17 0.63 15.81
CA TYR A 35 -11.68 1.49 16.89
C TYR A 35 -11.51 2.94 16.40
N GLY A 36 -11.23 3.84 17.31
CA GLY A 36 -11.00 5.26 17.03
C GLY A 36 -12.16 6.14 17.50
N ASP A 37 -12.03 7.46 17.22
CA ASP A 37 -13.01 8.51 17.60
C ASP A 37 -13.32 8.53 19.12
N LYS A 38 -12.34 8.17 19.98
CA LYS A 38 -12.48 8.12 21.45
C LYS A 38 -13.66 7.28 21.94
N GLN A 39 -14.21 6.40 21.09
CA GLN A 39 -15.29 5.48 21.42
C GLN A 39 -14.73 4.10 21.76
N THR A 40 -15.53 3.30 22.48
CA THR A 40 -15.16 1.92 22.79
C THR A 40 -14.97 1.10 21.52
N PRO A 41 -13.92 0.26 21.44
CA PRO A 41 -13.72 -0.64 20.32
C PRO A 41 -14.93 -1.59 20.15
N LEU A 42 -15.38 -1.76 18.91
CA LEU A 42 -16.46 -2.68 18.55
C LEU A 42 -15.87 -3.90 17.85
N SER A 43 -16.13 -5.09 18.42
CA SER A 43 -15.80 -6.35 17.75
C SER A 43 -16.92 -6.72 16.80
N ILE A 44 -16.58 -6.99 15.55
CA ILE A 44 -17.54 -7.32 14.49
C ILE A 44 -17.13 -8.59 13.75
N VAL A 45 -18.06 -9.10 12.98
CA VAL A 45 -17.89 -10.26 12.09
C VAL A 45 -18.25 -9.83 10.67
N LEU A 46 -17.40 -10.19 9.70
CA LEU A 46 -17.57 -9.89 8.28
C LEU A 46 -17.54 -11.17 7.46
N ASN A 47 -18.10 -11.14 6.25
CA ASN A 47 -18.01 -12.24 5.30
C ASN A 47 -16.61 -12.29 4.67
N THR A 48 -15.94 -13.46 4.76
CA THR A 48 -14.58 -13.65 4.24
C THR A 48 -14.48 -13.37 2.76
N ASN A 49 -15.44 -13.86 1.96
CA ASN A 49 -15.37 -13.74 0.51
C ASN A 49 -15.50 -12.28 0.04
N GLU A 50 -16.36 -11.49 0.69
CA GLU A 50 -16.54 -10.07 0.32
C GLU A 50 -15.29 -9.26 0.62
N VAL A 51 -14.71 -9.46 1.81
CA VAL A 51 -13.51 -8.72 2.21
C VAL A 51 -12.29 -9.15 1.39
N THR A 52 -12.08 -10.45 1.19
CA THR A 52 -10.95 -10.95 0.40
C THR A 52 -11.01 -10.47 -1.05
N LYS A 53 -12.19 -10.46 -1.67
CA LYS A 53 -12.37 -9.88 -3.02
C LYS A 53 -12.00 -8.40 -3.08
N ARG A 54 -12.32 -7.62 -2.04
CA ARG A 54 -11.97 -6.20 -1.99
C ARG A 54 -10.48 -5.96 -1.79
N ILE A 55 -9.83 -6.77 -0.96
CA ILE A 55 -8.37 -6.71 -0.76
C ILE A 55 -7.65 -7.02 -2.09
N HIS A 56 -8.06 -8.08 -2.79
CA HIS A 56 -7.43 -8.46 -4.07
C HIS A 56 -7.76 -7.50 -5.21
N ALA A 57 -8.86 -6.76 -5.15
CA ALA A 57 -9.16 -5.72 -6.14
C ALA A 57 -8.20 -4.52 -6.08
N GLY A 58 -7.43 -4.37 -5.01
CA GLY A 58 -6.53 -3.26 -4.77
C GLY A 58 -7.21 -2.04 -4.15
N GLY A 59 -6.42 -1.10 -3.63
CA GLY A 59 -6.93 0.14 -3.04
C GLY A 59 -7.70 -0.03 -1.73
N PHE A 60 -7.70 -1.24 -1.12
CA PHE A 60 -8.46 -1.50 0.10
C PHE A 60 -8.04 -0.58 1.26
N MET A 61 -6.74 -0.38 1.44
CA MET A 61 -6.17 0.44 2.53
C MET A 61 -6.36 1.95 2.32
N THR A 62 -6.60 2.38 1.09
CA THR A 62 -6.71 3.79 0.72
C THR A 62 -8.16 4.26 0.55
N THR A 63 -9.12 3.32 0.56
CA THR A 63 -10.53 3.62 0.32
C THR A 63 -11.34 3.62 1.62
N VAL A 64 -12.12 4.68 1.85
CA VAL A 64 -13.04 4.76 2.98
C VAL A 64 -14.22 3.81 2.73
N ALA A 65 -14.44 2.89 3.67
CA ALA A 65 -15.56 1.96 3.66
C ALA A 65 -16.71 2.44 4.55
N SER A 66 -17.92 1.99 4.25
CA SER A 66 -19.07 2.13 5.13
C SER A 66 -19.46 0.76 5.68
N ILE A 67 -19.36 0.57 6.98
CA ILE A 67 -19.79 -0.67 7.64
C ILE A 67 -21.22 -0.50 8.14
N GLU A 68 -22.09 -1.39 7.68
CA GLU A 68 -23.48 -1.47 8.14
C GLU A 68 -23.57 -2.46 9.30
N LEU A 69 -23.84 -1.94 10.50
CA LEU A 69 -23.99 -2.70 11.73
C LEU A 69 -25.36 -2.35 12.36
N ASP A 70 -26.24 -3.33 12.49
CA ASP A 70 -27.58 -3.16 13.08
C ASP A 70 -28.36 -1.98 12.46
N GLY A 71 -28.27 -1.79 11.15
CA GLY A 71 -28.94 -0.71 10.41
C GLY A 71 -28.25 0.67 10.55
N LYS A 72 -27.14 0.76 11.27
CA LYS A 72 -26.32 1.98 11.36
C LYS A 72 -25.13 1.88 10.42
N LYS A 73 -24.86 2.95 9.69
CA LYS A 73 -23.68 3.05 8.81
C LYS A 73 -22.56 3.78 9.56
N ILE A 74 -21.40 3.15 9.64
CA ILE A 74 -20.21 3.68 10.28
C ILE A 74 -19.16 3.86 9.19
N SER A 75 -18.65 5.07 9.01
CA SER A 75 -17.53 5.34 8.07
C SER A 75 -16.22 4.91 8.72
N VAL A 76 -15.47 4.06 8.03
CA VAL A 76 -14.23 3.49 8.52
C VAL A 76 -13.17 3.45 7.43
N LEU A 77 -11.92 3.48 7.83
CA LEU A 77 -10.77 3.24 6.97
C LEU A 77 -10.09 1.95 7.43
N PRO A 78 -9.84 0.98 6.54
CA PRO A 78 -9.02 -0.17 6.88
C PRO A 78 -7.61 0.29 7.26
N LYS A 79 -7.10 -0.17 8.40
CA LYS A 79 -5.76 0.21 8.89
C LYS A 79 -4.77 -0.92 8.77
N ASP A 80 -5.22 -2.14 8.98
CA ASP A 80 -4.40 -3.33 8.86
C ASP A 80 -5.26 -4.54 8.49
N TYR A 81 -4.65 -5.52 7.85
CA TYR A 81 -5.29 -6.81 7.56
C TYR A 81 -4.28 -7.94 7.62
N GLN A 82 -4.74 -9.10 8.03
CA GLN A 82 -3.95 -10.31 8.11
C GLN A 82 -4.48 -11.33 7.10
N LEU A 83 -3.59 -11.88 6.29
CA LEU A 83 -3.86 -12.96 5.37
C LEU A 83 -3.30 -14.28 5.90
N ASP A 84 -3.93 -15.39 5.53
CA ASP A 84 -3.38 -16.73 5.71
C ASP A 84 -2.20 -16.90 4.73
N PRO A 85 -0.98 -17.27 5.20
CA PRO A 85 0.21 -17.32 4.36
C PRO A 85 0.20 -18.42 3.30
N VAL A 86 -0.76 -19.37 3.37
CA VAL A 86 -0.85 -20.52 2.44
C VAL A 86 -2.01 -20.37 1.48
N ARG A 87 -3.13 -19.85 1.97
CA ARG A 87 -4.40 -19.80 1.22
C ARG A 87 -4.81 -18.39 0.79
N ASP A 88 -4.09 -17.35 1.22
CA ASP A 88 -4.37 -15.93 0.98
C ASP A 88 -5.78 -15.46 1.38
N PHE A 89 -6.43 -16.19 2.30
CA PHE A 89 -7.69 -15.75 2.87
C PHE A 89 -7.48 -14.74 3.97
N THR A 90 -8.34 -13.76 4.01
CA THR A 90 -8.34 -12.77 5.09
C THR A 90 -8.67 -13.43 6.42
N MET A 91 -7.80 -13.26 7.42
CA MET A 91 -7.97 -13.77 8.77
C MET A 91 -8.47 -12.75 9.77
N HIS A 92 -8.07 -11.49 9.63
CA HIS A 92 -8.43 -10.37 10.49
C HIS A 92 -8.37 -9.07 9.73
N VAL A 93 -9.19 -8.10 10.10
CA VAL A 93 -9.12 -6.74 9.58
C VAL A 93 -9.36 -5.75 10.72
N ASP A 94 -8.53 -4.73 10.75
CA ASP A 94 -8.61 -3.61 11.67
C ASP A 94 -9.15 -2.37 10.95
N PHE A 95 -10.19 -1.78 11.51
CA PHE A 95 -10.81 -0.58 10.97
C PHE A 95 -10.68 0.59 11.93
N LEU A 96 -10.25 1.71 11.40
CA LEU A 96 -10.24 2.99 12.08
C LEU A 96 -11.52 3.77 11.73
N ARG A 97 -12.27 4.25 12.75
CA ARG A 97 -13.38 5.18 12.51
C ARG A 97 -12.83 6.48 11.98
N VAL A 98 -13.45 6.97 10.92
CA VAL A 98 -13.04 8.23 10.31
C VAL A 98 -14.24 9.16 10.18
N SER A 99 -14.01 10.41 10.57
CA SER A 99 -14.90 11.54 10.30
C SER A 99 -14.32 12.36 9.16
N ALA A 100 -15.14 13.16 8.52
CA ALA A 100 -14.73 13.95 7.34
C ALA A 100 -13.47 14.83 7.54
N ASN A 101 -13.22 15.26 8.78
CA ASN A 101 -12.08 16.14 9.12
C ASN A 101 -10.97 15.41 9.89
N THR A 102 -11.01 14.08 9.97
CA THR A 102 -9.97 13.33 10.66
C THR A 102 -8.74 13.22 9.77
N GLU A 103 -7.59 13.62 10.30
CA GLU A 103 -6.30 13.38 9.68
C GLU A 103 -5.85 11.96 9.99
N VAL A 104 -5.44 11.25 8.95
CA VAL A 104 -5.06 9.83 9.05
C VAL A 104 -3.72 9.60 8.37
N ASN A 105 -2.95 8.65 8.90
CA ASN A 105 -1.76 8.14 8.24
C ASN A 105 -2.17 6.92 7.43
N VAL A 106 -1.92 6.96 6.13
CA VAL A 106 -2.27 5.90 5.19
C VAL A 106 -1.04 5.49 4.39
N GLU A 107 -0.87 4.19 4.20
CA GLU A 107 0.10 3.64 3.27
C GLU A 107 -0.48 3.64 1.86
N VAL A 108 0.13 4.40 0.98
CA VAL A 108 -0.31 4.55 -0.41
C VAL A 108 0.67 3.83 -1.33
N PRO A 109 0.18 2.95 -2.23
CA PRO A 109 1.03 2.27 -3.20
C PRO A 109 1.59 3.27 -4.23
N VAL A 110 2.80 2.99 -4.69
CA VAL A 110 3.50 3.77 -5.72
C VAL A 110 3.39 3.05 -7.05
N HIS A 111 2.92 3.76 -8.07
CA HIS A 111 2.86 3.29 -9.45
C HIS A 111 3.87 4.05 -10.30
N PHE A 112 4.66 3.32 -11.07
CA PHE A 112 5.62 3.88 -12.00
C PHE A 112 4.99 3.99 -13.38
N VAL A 113 5.24 5.11 -14.06
CA VAL A 113 4.74 5.36 -15.43
C VAL A 113 5.89 5.78 -16.33
N ASN A 114 5.69 5.66 -17.66
CA ASN A 114 6.67 6.00 -18.68
C ASN A 114 7.97 5.16 -18.63
N GLU A 115 7.88 3.91 -18.21
CA GLU A 115 9.01 2.98 -18.20
C GLU A 115 9.66 2.87 -19.59
N ASP A 116 8.86 2.89 -20.66
CA ASP A 116 9.32 2.83 -22.05
C ASP A 116 10.21 4.02 -22.49
N LYS A 117 10.14 5.14 -21.79
CA LYS A 117 10.90 6.37 -22.06
C LYS A 117 12.11 6.54 -21.16
N SER A 118 12.33 5.62 -20.26
CA SER A 118 13.46 5.61 -19.32
C SER A 118 14.60 4.73 -19.82
N ALA A 119 15.72 4.77 -19.11
CA ALA A 119 16.86 3.89 -19.36
C ALA A 119 16.56 2.40 -19.17
N ILE A 120 15.38 2.03 -18.65
CA ILE A 120 14.91 0.64 -18.55
C ILE A 120 14.85 0.01 -19.94
N LYS A 121 14.40 0.75 -20.97
CA LYS A 121 14.39 0.28 -22.36
C LYS A 121 15.79 0.03 -22.93
N GLN A 122 16.81 0.66 -22.39
CA GLN A 122 18.20 0.50 -22.77
C GLN A 122 18.93 -0.61 -21.98
N GLY A 123 18.16 -1.42 -21.22
CA GLY A 123 18.70 -2.52 -20.42
C GLY A 123 18.85 -2.19 -18.93
N GLY A 124 18.50 -0.99 -18.47
CA GLY A 124 18.48 -0.66 -17.06
C GLY A 124 17.44 -1.48 -16.28
N VAL A 125 17.72 -1.76 -15.03
CA VAL A 125 16.82 -2.48 -14.12
C VAL A 125 16.25 -1.49 -13.09
N LEU A 126 14.92 -1.41 -13.01
CA LEU A 126 14.25 -0.63 -11.96
C LEU A 126 14.31 -1.40 -10.63
N ASN A 127 15.05 -0.89 -9.69
CA ASN A 127 15.10 -1.40 -8.33
C ASN A 127 14.17 -0.56 -7.44
N ILE A 128 13.03 -1.15 -7.04
CA ILE A 128 12.03 -0.49 -6.20
C ILE A 128 12.44 -0.67 -4.75
N VAL A 129 12.81 0.42 -4.09
CA VAL A 129 13.18 0.44 -2.67
C VAL A 129 11.94 0.48 -1.79
N ARG A 130 10.90 1.19 -2.23
CA ARG A 130 9.63 1.32 -1.50
C ARG A 130 8.45 1.13 -2.43
N HIS A 131 7.65 0.10 -2.16
CA HIS A 131 6.40 -0.18 -2.88
C HIS A 131 5.24 0.67 -2.36
N THR A 132 5.29 1.05 -1.08
CA THR A 132 4.31 1.90 -0.40
C THR A 132 5.00 3.03 0.33
N VAL A 133 4.33 4.16 0.44
CA VAL A 133 4.79 5.33 1.19
C VAL A 133 3.68 5.78 2.13
N GLU A 134 4.03 6.08 3.39
CA GLU A 134 3.10 6.61 4.36
C GLU A 134 2.88 8.11 4.17
N PHE A 135 1.60 8.49 4.09
CA PHE A 135 1.18 9.87 3.97
C PHE A 135 0.22 10.26 5.09
N HIS A 136 0.37 11.49 5.52
CA HIS A 136 -0.55 12.16 6.40
C HIS A 136 -1.53 12.97 5.55
N CYS A 137 -2.81 12.61 5.58
CA CYS A 137 -3.84 13.22 4.75
C CYS A 137 -5.20 13.25 5.45
N PRO A 138 -6.09 14.18 5.09
CA PRO A 138 -7.45 14.16 5.54
C PRO A 138 -8.22 13.00 4.90
N ALA A 139 -9.14 12.38 5.65
CA ALA A 139 -9.90 11.21 5.21
C ALA A 139 -10.66 11.41 3.88
N ASN A 140 -11.01 12.65 3.54
CA ASN A 140 -11.68 12.98 2.29
C ASN A 140 -10.77 13.09 1.06
N ALA A 141 -9.44 13.11 1.24
CA ALA A 141 -8.48 13.33 0.16
C ALA A 141 -7.35 12.29 0.16
N ILE A 142 -7.69 11.05 0.47
CA ILE A 142 -6.76 9.92 0.41
C ILE A 142 -6.54 9.57 -1.07
N PRO A 143 -5.32 9.62 -1.61
CA PRO A 143 -5.04 9.17 -2.97
C PRO A 143 -5.04 7.63 -3.03
N GLU A 144 -5.61 7.05 -4.08
CA GLU A 144 -5.60 5.60 -4.27
C GLU A 144 -4.19 5.08 -4.55
N PHE A 145 -3.41 5.82 -5.33
CA PHE A 145 -2.02 5.55 -5.67
C PHE A 145 -1.28 6.85 -5.94
N ILE A 146 0.03 6.80 -5.90
CA ILE A 146 0.91 7.90 -6.28
C ILE A 146 1.69 7.51 -7.52
N THR A 147 1.71 8.42 -8.48
CA THR A 147 2.39 8.20 -9.75
C THR A 147 3.79 8.81 -9.71
N VAL A 148 4.79 7.99 -9.99
CA VAL A 148 6.18 8.39 -10.19
C VAL A 148 6.50 8.32 -11.67
N ASP A 149 6.89 9.44 -12.24
CA ASP A 149 7.24 9.56 -13.66
C ASP A 149 8.72 9.19 -13.86
N LEU A 150 8.97 8.25 -14.77
CA LEU A 150 10.32 7.79 -15.13
C LEU A 150 10.83 8.45 -16.42
N ASP A 151 10.11 9.44 -16.97
CA ASP A 151 10.48 10.09 -18.23
C ASP A 151 11.85 10.77 -18.12
N GLY A 152 12.79 10.37 -19.00
CA GLY A 152 14.15 10.90 -19.03
C GLY A 152 15.10 10.42 -17.93
N ALA A 153 14.67 9.50 -17.07
CA ALA A 153 15.53 8.93 -16.02
C ALA A 153 16.63 8.04 -16.63
N LYS A 154 17.86 8.19 -16.14
CA LYS A 154 19.07 7.51 -16.62
C LYS A 154 19.49 6.37 -15.70
N ILE A 155 20.37 5.51 -16.20
CA ILE A 155 21.04 4.49 -15.38
C ILE A 155 21.89 5.20 -14.31
N GLY A 156 21.73 4.80 -13.05
CA GLY A 156 22.36 5.42 -11.88
C GLY A 156 21.51 6.45 -11.18
N ASP A 157 20.38 6.87 -11.77
CA ASP A 157 19.50 7.86 -11.13
C ASP A 157 18.71 7.25 -9.97
N SER A 158 18.55 8.06 -8.92
CA SER A 158 17.70 7.75 -7.76
C SER A 158 16.49 8.66 -7.77
N LEU A 159 15.32 8.06 -7.65
CA LEU A 159 14.02 8.77 -7.61
C LEU A 159 13.62 9.02 -6.16
N HIS A 160 13.57 10.27 -5.78
CA HIS A 160 13.24 10.72 -4.43
C HIS A 160 11.80 11.20 -4.33
N ILE A 161 11.27 11.29 -3.10
CA ILE A 161 9.89 11.75 -2.86
C ILE A 161 9.66 13.20 -3.31
N SER A 162 10.69 14.04 -3.31
CA SER A 162 10.63 15.43 -3.77
C SER A 162 10.28 15.59 -5.25
N ALA A 163 10.63 14.58 -6.09
CA ALA A 163 10.31 14.57 -7.52
C ALA A 163 8.84 14.18 -7.82
N VAL A 164 8.09 13.73 -6.80
CA VAL A 164 6.73 13.21 -6.97
C VAL A 164 5.69 14.30 -6.83
N LYS A 165 4.74 14.36 -7.75
CA LYS A 165 3.63 15.32 -7.70
C LYS A 165 2.57 14.81 -6.70
N LEU A 166 2.56 15.40 -5.52
CA LEU A 166 1.57 15.09 -4.49
C LEU A 166 0.29 15.91 -4.66
N PRO A 167 -0.90 15.33 -4.42
CA PRO A 167 -2.16 16.05 -4.39
C PRO A 167 -2.21 17.02 -3.21
N LYS A 168 -3.09 18.02 -3.29
CA LYS A 168 -3.24 19.04 -2.24
C LYS A 168 -3.70 18.41 -0.93
N GLY A 169 -3.01 18.75 0.17
CA GLY A 169 -3.35 18.27 1.51
C GLY A 169 -2.69 16.96 1.90
N VAL A 170 -1.95 16.31 1.01
CA VAL A 170 -1.20 15.08 1.30
C VAL A 170 0.25 15.45 1.62
N ARG A 171 0.76 14.97 2.75
CA ARG A 171 2.14 15.19 3.20
C ARG A 171 2.78 13.85 3.55
N PRO A 172 4.04 13.60 3.17
CA PRO A 172 4.73 12.41 3.63
C PRO A 172 4.92 12.47 5.15
N VAL A 173 4.81 11.34 5.83
CA VAL A 173 5.05 11.25 7.29
C VAL A 173 6.52 11.51 7.59
N ILE A 174 7.42 11.02 6.74
CA ILE A 174 8.86 11.25 6.84
C ILE A 174 9.19 12.55 6.13
N THR A 175 9.43 13.62 6.88
CA THR A 175 9.81 14.94 6.36
C THR A 175 11.28 15.29 6.64
N ASP A 176 11.94 14.53 7.52
CA ASP A 176 13.31 14.82 7.99
C ASP A 176 14.38 14.59 6.91
N ARG A 177 14.06 13.77 5.92
CA ARG A 177 14.96 13.41 4.82
C ARG A 177 14.20 13.15 3.54
N ASP A 178 14.85 13.47 2.41
CA ASP A 178 14.37 13.09 1.09
C ASP A 178 14.74 11.63 0.81
N PHE A 179 13.79 10.73 1.03
CA PHE A 179 14.03 9.30 0.88
C PHE A 179 13.85 8.84 -0.57
N THR A 180 14.63 7.84 -0.95
CA THR A 180 14.57 7.22 -2.26
C THR A 180 13.39 6.25 -2.35
N ILE A 181 12.63 6.33 -3.43
CA ILE A 181 11.51 5.43 -3.75
C ILE A 181 11.99 4.30 -4.65
N ALA A 182 12.74 4.64 -5.69
CA ALA A 182 13.30 3.67 -6.63
C ALA A 182 14.67 4.15 -7.18
N THR A 183 15.46 3.22 -7.68
CA THR A 183 16.73 3.49 -8.35
C THR A 183 16.79 2.72 -9.67
N ILE A 184 17.42 3.30 -10.68
CA ILE A 184 17.68 2.62 -11.96
C ILE A 184 19.14 2.15 -11.96
N VAL A 185 19.35 0.85 -12.00
CA VAL A 185 20.68 0.23 -11.92
C VAL A 185 21.04 -0.38 -13.27
N ALA A 186 22.32 -0.38 -13.63
CA ALA A 186 22.82 -1.11 -14.79
C ALA A 186 22.61 -2.63 -14.59
N PRO A 187 22.31 -3.39 -15.66
CA PRO A 187 22.23 -4.84 -15.57
C PRO A 187 23.59 -5.43 -15.18
N ALA A 188 23.57 -6.42 -14.29
CA ALA A 188 24.81 -7.07 -13.80
C ALA A 188 25.68 -7.71 -14.91
N ALA A 189 25.10 -8.02 -16.08
CA ALA A 189 25.82 -8.54 -17.23
C ALA A 189 26.71 -7.50 -17.95
N GLY A 190 26.41 -6.20 -17.81
CA GLY A 190 27.21 -5.13 -18.41
C GLY A 190 28.47 -4.76 -17.64
N VAL A 191 28.50 -5.06 -16.34
CA VAL A 191 29.64 -4.75 -15.46
C VAL A 191 30.77 -5.76 -15.65
N ALA A 192 30.46 -6.99 -16.05
CA ALA A 192 31.45 -8.02 -16.29
C ALA A 192 32.28 -7.74 -17.58
N ASP A 193 31.64 -7.17 -18.62
CA ASP A 193 32.31 -6.87 -19.88
C ASP A 193 33.24 -5.63 -19.79
N GLU A 194 32.88 -4.64 -18.92
CA GLU A 194 33.75 -3.46 -18.72
C GLU A 194 34.95 -3.75 -17.81
N GLU A 195 34.83 -4.66 -16.82
CA GLU A 195 35.94 -5.08 -15.98
C GLU A 195 36.93 -5.97 -16.76
N GLU A 196 36.44 -6.81 -17.69
CA GLU A 196 37.28 -7.66 -18.53
C GLU A 196 38.00 -6.85 -19.62
N ALA A 197 37.36 -5.80 -20.15
CA ALA A 197 37.97 -4.87 -21.10
C ALA A 197 39.05 -3.99 -20.43
N ALA A 198 38.81 -3.52 -19.20
CA ALA A 198 39.80 -2.74 -18.44
C ALA A 198 41.01 -3.59 -17.99
N ALA A 199 40.78 -4.87 -17.69
CA ALA A 199 41.84 -5.80 -17.33
C ALA A 199 42.69 -6.21 -18.56
N ALA A 200 42.11 -6.24 -19.76
CA ALA A 200 42.80 -6.55 -20.99
C ALA A 200 43.70 -5.40 -21.49
N GLU A 201 43.30 -4.13 -21.27
CA GLU A 201 44.12 -2.96 -21.59
C GLU A 201 45.31 -2.79 -20.64
N ALA A 202 45.15 -3.16 -19.35
CA ALA A 202 46.24 -3.07 -18.38
C ALA A 202 47.35 -4.15 -18.57
N SER A 203 47.08 -5.22 -19.29
CA SER A 203 48.04 -6.30 -19.56
C SER A 203 48.85 -6.15 -20.85
N THR A 204 48.64 -5.06 -21.61
CA THR A 204 49.34 -4.80 -22.89
C THR A 204 50.41 -3.70 -22.82
N GLU A 205 50.65 -3.12 -21.62
CA GLU A 205 51.70 -2.09 -21.40
C GLU A 205 52.84 -2.58 -20.48
N GLU A 206 53.27 -3.85 -20.59
CA GLU A 206 54.55 -4.32 -20.02
C GLU A 206 55.48 -4.92 -21.07
#